data_c4fa1cc7c2db02cace91b1f51a8b5626
#
_entry.id   c4fa1cc7c2db02cace91b1f51a8b5626
#
_cell.length_a   1.000
_cell.length_b   1.000
_cell.length_c   1.000
_cell.angle_alpha   90.00
_cell.angle_beta   90.00
_cell.angle_gamma   90.00
#
_symmetry.space_group_name_H-M   'P 1'
#
loop_
_entity.id
_entity.type
_entity.pdbx_description
1 polymer ?
#
loop_
_entity_poly.entity_id
_entity_poly.type
_entity_poly.pdbx_seq_one_letter_code
_entity_poly.pdbx_strand_id
1 'polypeptide(L)'
;MKLILENFRQYLDADEDTLTGLSFEEMSRALGSSMGGAKLALTDSPLQDRTYEQGSTMKPNGLWYAKGNSWMEFVRTELVEMSENAKYVYAIGFDKSKILRIKSGRQAERVTYMFKNHKLSQRANVSIVDWDRITKIGKAGVEFIPYDRGYFSADYTMVWYSGIDVPSGCIWDTSILTTKQIIAELKEDGWEVYR
;
A
#
# COMPACT_ATOMS: atom_id res chain seq x y z
N MET A 1 -2.01 20.83 -4.44
CA MET A 1 -1.05 20.56 -3.34
C MET A 1 -1.31 21.45 -2.13
N LYS A 2 -1.49 22.77 -2.28
CA LYS A 2 -1.80 23.72 -1.19
C LYS A 2 -3.07 23.36 -0.39
N LEU A 3 -4.15 22.97 -1.07
CA LEU A 3 -5.44 22.63 -0.43
C LEU A 3 -5.37 21.41 0.50
N ILE A 4 -4.53 20.42 0.15
CA ILE A 4 -4.35 19.20 0.97
C ILE A 4 -3.54 19.54 2.24
N LEU A 5 -2.56 20.45 2.13
CA LEU A 5 -1.77 20.93 3.26
C LEU A 5 -2.56 21.89 4.16
N GLU A 6 -3.46 22.69 3.59
CA GLU A 6 -4.33 23.60 4.38
C GLU A 6 -5.41 22.81 5.14
N ASN A 7 -6.04 21.81 4.52
CA ASN A 7 -6.92 20.88 5.24
C ASN A 7 -6.16 20.09 6.33
N PHE A 8 -4.88 19.78 6.11
CA PHE A 8 -4.05 19.09 7.08
C PHE A 8 -3.67 19.99 8.27
N ARG A 9 -3.41 21.30 8.03
CA ARG A 9 -3.14 22.28 9.10
C ARG A 9 -4.38 22.59 9.93
N GLN A 10 -5.56 22.72 9.34
CA GLN A 10 -6.82 22.88 10.08
C GLN A 10 -7.11 21.68 10.99
N TYR A 11 -6.59 20.49 10.66
CA TYR A 11 -6.69 19.28 11.48
C TYR A 11 -5.72 19.29 12.68
N LEU A 12 -4.55 19.93 12.54
CA LEU A 12 -3.54 20.02 13.60
C LEU A 12 -3.82 21.14 14.62
N ASP A 13 -4.63 22.14 14.24
CA ASP A 13 -5.01 23.26 15.12
C ASP A 13 -6.30 23.01 15.92
N ALA A 14 -6.96 21.86 15.71
CA ALA A 14 -8.08 21.42 16.55
C ALA A 14 -7.52 20.75 17.82
N ASP A 15 -7.51 21.50 18.92
CA ASP A 15 -7.14 21.05 20.25
C ASP A 15 -7.70 19.65 20.60
N GLU A 16 -6.82 18.77 21.07
CA GLU A 16 -7.05 17.68 22.03
C GLU A 16 -8.18 16.66 21.76
N ASP A 17 -8.24 16.05 20.57
CA ASP A 17 -9.03 14.82 20.45
C ASP A 17 -8.16 13.64 19.95
N THR A 18 -7.08 13.34 20.67
CA THR A 18 -6.42 12.05 20.56
C THR A 18 -7.37 10.99 21.11
N LEU A 19 -7.77 10.04 20.26
CA LEU A 19 -8.55 8.89 20.70
C LEU A 19 -7.60 7.85 21.23
N THR A 20 -7.80 7.35 22.43
CA THR A 20 -6.93 6.37 23.11
C THR A 20 -7.68 5.10 23.50
N GLY A 21 -6.95 4.00 23.73
CA GLY A 21 -7.52 2.74 24.20
C GLY A 21 -8.38 2.01 23.18
N LEU A 22 -8.20 2.28 21.89
CA LEU A 22 -9.01 1.68 20.83
C LEU A 22 -8.55 0.27 20.47
N SER A 23 -9.49 -0.59 20.14
CA SER A 23 -9.21 -1.82 19.40
C SER A 23 -8.74 -1.49 17.98
N PHE A 24 -8.13 -2.46 17.29
CA PHE A 24 -7.73 -2.31 15.88
C PHE A 24 -8.93 -1.94 14.98
N GLU A 25 -10.10 -2.51 15.25
CA GLU A 25 -11.32 -2.21 14.47
C GLU A 25 -11.81 -0.77 14.69
N GLU A 26 -11.82 -0.30 15.94
CA GLU A 26 -12.22 1.08 16.26
C GLU A 26 -11.24 2.10 15.67
N MET A 27 -9.94 1.84 15.76
CA MET A 27 -8.89 2.64 15.12
C MET A 27 -9.09 2.70 13.60
N SER A 28 -9.28 1.55 12.94
CA SER A 28 -9.54 1.47 11.50
C SER A 28 -10.77 2.28 11.10
N ARG A 29 -11.85 2.18 11.86
CA ARG A 29 -13.09 2.95 11.63
C ARG A 29 -12.88 4.45 11.81
N ALA A 30 -12.17 4.87 12.84
CA ALA A 30 -11.85 6.28 13.10
C ALA A 30 -11.04 6.88 11.95
N LEU A 31 -9.99 6.18 11.48
CA LEU A 31 -9.18 6.60 10.33
C LEU A 31 -9.97 6.59 9.01
N GLY A 32 -10.88 5.64 8.83
CA GLY A 32 -11.75 5.58 7.66
C GLY A 32 -12.63 6.82 7.51
N SER A 33 -13.13 7.33 8.63
CA SER A 33 -13.97 8.52 8.66
C SER A 33 -13.18 9.82 8.42
N SER A 34 -11.95 9.90 8.94
CA SER A 34 -11.13 11.12 8.90
C SER A 34 -10.16 11.17 7.71
N MET A 35 -9.64 10.03 7.25
CA MET A 35 -8.53 9.93 6.30
C MET A 35 -8.89 9.26 4.96
N GLY A 36 -10.17 9.23 4.56
CA GLY A 36 -10.65 8.51 3.37
C GLY A 36 -9.96 8.85 2.04
N GLY A 37 -9.26 9.98 1.95
CA GLY A 37 -8.46 10.39 0.78
C GLY A 37 -6.97 10.07 0.86
N ALA A 38 -6.45 9.84 2.06
CA ALA A 38 -5.04 9.61 2.33
C ALA A 38 -4.58 8.22 1.89
N LYS A 39 -3.28 8.05 1.71
CA LYS A 39 -2.64 6.74 1.50
C LYS A 39 -2.07 6.28 2.83
N LEU A 40 -2.59 5.17 3.32
CA LEU A 40 -2.26 4.66 4.64
C LEU A 40 -1.46 3.36 4.54
N ALA A 41 -0.37 3.29 5.30
CA ALA A 41 0.47 2.12 5.44
C ALA A 41 0.48 1.63 6.89
N LEU A 42 0.46 0.32 7.08
CA LEU A 42 0.50 -0.35 8.38
C LEU A 42 1.86 -1.02 8.57
N THR A 43 2.50 -0.81 9.72
CA THR A 43 3.84 -1.37 10.01
C THR A 43 3.94 -1.88 11.45
N ASP A 44 4.84 -2.84 11.68
CA ASP A 44 5.20 -3.39 12.99
C ASP A 44 6.31 -2.60 13.71
N SER A 45 6.99 -1.74 12.97
CA SER A 45 8.13 -0.96 13.44
C SER A 45 8.13 0.43 12.81
N PRO A 46 8.82 1.43 13.41
CA PRO A 46 8.93 2.76 12.84
C PRO A 46 9.50 2.73 11.42
N LEU A 47 8.88 3.52 10.54
CA LEU A 47 9.28 3.63 9.14
C LEU A 47 10.67 4.25 9.02
N GLN A 48 11.60 3.47 8.46
CA GLN A 48 12.95 3.90 8.11
C GLN A 48 13.12 3.92 6.60
N ASP A 49 14.07 4.72 6.11
CA ASP A 49 14.47 4.68 4.71
C ASP A 49 15.20 3.36 4.42
N ARG A 50 14.66 2.61 3.48
CA ARG A 50 15.22 1.32 3.06
C ARG A 50 14.83 0.99 1.63
N THR A 51 15.66 0.20 0.99
CA THR A 51 15.35 -0.43 -0.29
C THR A 51 15.08 -1.91 -0.05
N TYR A 52 13.93 -2.37 -0.53
CA TYR A 52 13.55 -3.78 -0.52
C TYR A 52 14.03 -4.42 -1.80
N GLU A 53 14.80 -5.50 -1.67
CA GLU A 53 15.25 -6.27 -2.82
C GLU A 53 14.06 -6.84 -3.59
N GLN A 54 14.09 -6.67 -4.90
CA GLN A 54 13.06 -7.16 -5.80
C GLN A 54 13.53 -8.39 -6.55
N GLY A 55 12.56 -9.23 -6.91
CA GLY A 55 12.79 -10.43 -7.69
C GLY A 55 11.61 -10.73 -8.59
N SER A 56 11.60 -11.95 -9.13
CA SER A 56 10.50 -12.45 -9.95
C SER A 56 9.50 -13.19 -9.05
N THR A 57 8.45 -12.51 -8.66
CA THR A 57 7.44 -12.98 -7.71
C THR A 57 6.03 -12.60 -8.15
N MET A 58 5.02 -13.18 -7.48
CA MET A 58 3.61 -12.84 -7.72
C MET A 58 3.30 -11.41 -7.30
N LYS A 59 3.84 -10.94 -6.17
CA LYS A 59 3.66 -9.60 -5.67
C LYS A 59 5.04 -8.97 -5.40
N PRO A 60 5.22 -7.65 -5.59
CA PRO A 60 6.46 -6.99 -5.23
C PRO A 60 6.67 -7.01 -3.71
N ASN A 61 7.94 -7.00 -3.30
CA ASN A 61 8.35 -6.84 -1.92
C ASN A 61 8.45 -5.35 -1.57
N GLY A 62 7.96 -4.93 -0.40
CA GLY A 62 8.02 -3.53 0.00
C GLY A 62 6.98 -3.09 1.01
N LEU A 63 6.90 -1.78 1.19
CA LEU A 63 5.88 -1.12 2.00
C LEU A 63 4.55 -1.08 1.23
N TRP A 64 3.59 -1.86 1.69
CA TRP A 64 2.23 -1.84 1.14
C TRP A 64 1.39 -0.72 1.76
N TYR A 65 0.54 -0.11 0.93
CA TYR A 65 -0.41 0.92 1.34
C TYR A 65 -1.70 0.84 0.55
N ALA A 66 -2.77 1.39 1.09
CA ALA A 66 -4.01 1.59 0.33
C ALA A 66 -4.60 2.98 0.61
N LYS A 67 -5.66 3.33 -0.11
CA LYS A 67 -6.39 4.58 0.07
C LYS A 67 -7.39 4.45 1.22
N GLY A 68 -7.36 5.40 2.15
CA GLY A 68 -8.21 5.36 3.34
C GLY A 68 -7.94 4.11 4.18
N ASN A 69 -8.94 3.59 4.84
CA ASN A 69 -8.83 2.40 5.70
C ASN A 69 -8.91 1.06 4.96
N SER A 70 -8.96 1.04 3.63
CA SER A 70 -9.14 -0.20 2.86
C SER A 70 -8.07 -1.26 3.17
N TRP A 71 -6.84 -0.83 3.47
CA TRP A 71 -5.75 -1.73 3.85
C TRP A 71 -5.97 -2.34 5.23
N MET A 72 -6.36 -1.52 6.22
CA MET A 72 -6.63 -1.98 7.57
C MET A 72 -7.82 -2.95 7.60
N GLU A 73 -8.89 -2.65 6.87
CA GLU A 73 -10.04 -3.55 6.75
C GLU A 73 -9.66 -4.89 6.12
N PHE A 74 -8.87 -4.87 5.05
CA PHE A 74 -8.37 -6.09 4.41
C PHE A 74 -7.47 -6.90 5.37
N VAL A 75 -6.53 -6.23 6.04
CA VAL A 75 -5.61 -6.88 6.98
C VAL A 75 -6.37 -7.50 8.15
N ARG A 76 -7.37 -6.82 8.68
CA ARG A 76 -8.21 -7.31 9.78
C ARG A 76 -8.96 -8.60 9.42
N THR A 77 -9.43 -8.72 8.19
CA THR A 77 -10.27 -9.86 7.76
C THR A 77 -9.47 -11.01 7.15
N GLU A 78 -8.42 -10.68 6.39
CA GLU A 78 -7.71 -11.66 5.56
C GLU A 78 -6.27 -11.94 6.04
N LEU A 79 -5.67 -11.03 6.81
CA LEU A 79 -4.29 -11.12 7.28
C LEU A 79 -4.21 -10.85 8.79
N VAL A 80 -4.94 -11.62 9.59
CA VAL A 80 -5.09 -11.40 11.05
C VAL A 80 -3.75 -11.28 11.76
N GLU A 81 -2.78 -12.15 11.46
CA GLU A 81 -1.44 -12.11 12.04
C GLU A 81 -0.74 -10.75 11.80
N MET A 82 -0.97 -10.13 10.62
CA MET A 82 -0.43 -8.82 10.33
C MET A 82 -1.11 -7.73 11.18
N SER A 83 -2.41 -7.84 11.45
CA SER A 83 -3.12 -6.90 12.31
C SER A 83 -2.67 -6.99 13.77
N GLU A 84 -2.39 -8.19 14.24
CA GLU A 84 -1.90 -8.45 15.61
C GLU A 84 -0.47 -7.94 15.84
N ASN A 85 0.37 -7.96 14.81
CA ASN A 85 1.75 -7.50 14.89
C ASN A 85 1.93 -6.00 14.57
N ALA A 86 0.90 -5.37 14.03
CA ALA A 86 0.95 -3.96 13.66
C ALA A 86 1.07 -3.04 14.89
N LYS A 87 1.90 -2.01 14.78
CA LYS A 87 2.13 -1.02 15.84
C LYS A 87 1.94 0.43 15.38
N TYR A 88 2.03 0.68 14.08
CA TYR A 88 1.97 2.02 13.53
C TYR A 88 1.09 2.08 12.30
N VAL A 89 0.32 3.15 12.17
CA VAL A 89 -0.31 3.55 10.91
C VAL A 89 0.28 4.87 10.46
N TYR A 90 0.74 4.90 9.22
CA TYR A 90 1.32 6.09 8.61
C TYR A 90 0.41 6.64 7.52
N ALA A 91 0.20 7.95 7.51
CA ALA A 91 -0.19 8.67 6.32
C ALA A 91 1.07 8.96 5.50
N ILE A 92 1.10 8.51 4.24
CA ILE A 92 2.28 8.63 3.38
C ILE A 92 2.01 9.47 2.14
N GLY A 93 3.01 10.28 1.78
CA GLY A 93 3.15 10.93 0.48
C GLY A 93 4.43 10.47 -0.20
N PHE A 94 4.51 10.53 -1.52
CA PHE A 94 5.68 10.11 -2.27
C PHE A 94 5.79 10.78 -3.64
N ASP A 95 6.98 10.73 -4.25
CA ASP A 95 7.22 11.16 -5.62
C ASP A 95 6.50 10.24 -6.61
N LYS A 96 5.39 10.73 -7.18
CA LYS A 96 4.55 9.99 -8.13
C LYS A 96 5.27 9.65 -9.44
N SER A 97 6.34 10.35 -9.81
CA SER A 97 7.12 10.09 -11.02
C SER A 97 7.88 8.76 -10.92
N LYS A 98 8.20 8.33 -9.70
CA LYS A 98 8.88 7.08 -9.38
C LYS A 98 7.96 5.87 -9.29
N ILE A 99 6.65 6.04 -9.42
CA ILE A 99 5.66 4.97 -9.29
C ILE A 99 5.19 4.51 -10.67
N LEU A 100 5.23 3.20 -10.88
CA LEU A 100 4.54 2.56 -12.00
C LEU A 100 3.04 2.48 -11.67
N ARG A 101 2.18 3.15 -12.45
CA ARG A 101 0.74 3.15 -12.21
C ARG A 101 0.02 2.21 -13.16
N ILE A 102 -0.69 1.24 -12.59
CA ILE A 102 -1.49 0.23 -13.30
C ILE A 102 -2.95 0.45 -12.92
N LYS A 103 -3.71 1.09 -13.80
CA LYS A 103 -5.09 1.56 -13.54
C LYS A 103 -6.17 0.67 -14.17
N SER A 104 -5.78 -0.38 -14.90
CA SER A 104 -6.70 -1.30 -15.57
C SER A 104 -6.04 -2.64 -15.83
N GLY A 105 -6.86 -3.68 -16.01
CA GLY A 105 -6.37 -5.00 -16.38
C GLY A 105 -5.59 -4.99 -17.70
N ARG A 106 -6.00 -4.18 -18.70
CA ARG A 106 -5.25 -4.02 -19.95
C ARG A 106 -3.84 -3.43 -19.73
N GLN A 107 -3.69 -2.54 -18.77
CA GLN A 107 -2.34 -2.05 -18.40
C GLN A 107 -1.53 -3.13 -17.69
N ALA A 108 -2.17 -3.94 -16.84
CA ALA A 108 -1.54 -5.07 -16.19
C ALA A 108 -1.05 -6.11 -17.22
N GLU A 109 -1.82 -6.40 -18.28
CA GLU A 109 -1.38 -7.25 -19.39
C GLU A 109 -0.13 -6.70 -20.07
N ARG A 110 -0.09 -5.41 -20.37
CA ARG A 110 1.09 -4.76 -20.97
C ARG A 110 2.33 -4.89 -20.07
N VAL A 111 2.17 -4.68 -18.75
CA VAL A 111 3.25 -4.84 -17.78
C VAL A 111 3.72 -6.30 -17.76
N THR A 112 2.79 -7.25 -17.75
CA THR A 112 3.09 -8.67 -17.85
C THR A 112 3.90 -8.98 -19.11
N TYR A 113 3.43 -8.53 -20.27
CA TYR A 113 4.12 -8.76 -21.53
C TYR A 113 5.55 -8.21 -21.53
N MET A 114 5.77 -7.00 -21.01
CA MET A 114 7.08 -6.34 -21.00
C MET A 114 8.05 -6.93 -19.96
N PHE A 115 7.53 -7.35 -18.81
CA PHE A 115 8.35 -7.69 -17.63
C PHE A 115 8.18 -9.13 -17.14
N LYS A 116 7.51 -10.00 -17.91
CA LYS A 116 7.36 -11.40 -17.56
C LYS A 116 8.71 -12.12 -17.47
N ASN A 117 8.92 -12.88 -16.41
CA ASN A 117 9.98 -13.86 -16.34
C ASN A 117 9.55 -15.14 -17.06
N HIS A 118 9.96 -15.32 -18.30
CA HIS A 118 9.51 -16.43 -19.14
C HIS A 118 9.83 -17.81 -18.54
N LYS A 119 11.05 -17.98 -18.01
CA LYS A 119 11.50 -19.27 -17.46
C LYS A 119 10.67 -19.68 -16.24
N LEU A 120 10.49 -18.76 -15.29
CA LEU A 120 9.69 -19.03 -14.08
C LEU A 120 8.21 -19.18 -14.42
N SER A 121 7.68 -18.35 -15.33
CA SER A 121 6.29 -18.42 -15.76
C SER A 121 5.93 -19.74 -16.41
N GLN A 122 6.80 -20.29 -17.26
CA GLN A 122 6.60 -21.61 -17.85
C GLN A 122 6.58 -22.71 -16.79
N ARG A 123 7.50 -22.66 -15.81
CA ARG A 123 7.58 -23.66 -14.73
C ARG A 123 6.36 -23.61 -13.80
N ALA A 124 5.85 -22.42 -13.53
CA ALA A 124 4.71 -22.21 -12.64
C ALA A 124 3.35 -22.30 -13.37
N ASN A 125 3.34 -22.33 -14.69
CA ASN A 125 2.13 -22.23 -15.53
C ASN A 125 1.28 -20.97 -15.27
N VAL A 126 1.91 -19.90 -14.79
CA VAL A 126 1.29 -18.57 -14.55
C VAL A 126 2.27 -17.47 -14.90
N SER A 127 1.77 -16.27 -15.15
CA SER A 127 2.66 -15.13 -15.40
C SER A 127 3.29 -14.63 -14.11
N ILE A 128 4.63 -14.63 -14.09
CA ILE A 128 5.44 -14.09 -12.99
C ILE A 128 6.13 -12.82 -13.49
N VAL A 129 5.89 -11.71 -12.81
CA VAL A 129 6.50 -10.41 -13.14
C VAL A 129 7.91 -10.34 -12.54
N ASP A 130 8.84 -9.84 -13.31
CA ASP A 130 10.19 -9.53 -12.87
C ASP A 130 10.25 -8.08 -12.37
N TRP A 131 10.01 -7.90 -11.07
CA TRP A 131 9.98 -6.59 -10.43
C TRP A 131 11.36 -5.91 -10.40
N ASP A 132 12.45 -6.69 -10.38
CA ASP A 132 13.81 -6.14 -10.48
C ASP A 132 14.04 -5.41 -11.81
N ARG A 133 13.50 -5.91 -12.93
CA ARG A 133 13.56 -5.19 -14.20
C ARG A 133 12.79 -3.87 -14.18
N ILE A 134 11.70 -3.79 -13.41
CA ILE A 134 10.94 -2.55 -13.22
C ILE A 134 11.74 -1.56 -12.38
N THR A 135 12.48 -2.05 -11.38
CA THR A 135 13.42 -1.23 -10.61
C THR A 135 14.52 -0.64 -11.50
N LYS A 136 15.08 -1.44 -12.40
CA LYS A 136 16.13 -1.03 -13.34
C LYS A 136 15.71 0.07 -14.32
N ILE A 137 14.44 0.24 -14.60
CA ILE A 137 13.92 1.39 -15.37
C ILE A 137 13.59 2.62 -14.50
N GLY A 138 14.09 2.66 -13.25
CA GLY A 138 14.01 3.80 -12.36
C GLY A 138 12.69 3.92 -11.58
N LYS A 139 11.90 2.84 -11.49
CA LYS A 139 10.71 2.82 -10.64
C LYS A 139 11.06 2.33 -9.23
N ALA A 140 10.47 2.99 -8.24
CA ALA A 140 10.64 2.73 -6.82
C ALA A 140 9.38 2.14 -6.17
N GLY A 141 8.32 1.94 -6.94
CA GLY A 141 7.06 1.37 -6.49
C GLY A 141 6.06 1.16 -7.61
N VAL A 142 4.95 0.51 -7.27
CA VAL A 142 3.80 0.29 -8.14
C VAL A 142 2.51 0.68 -7.43
N GLU A 143 1.53 1.18 -8.18
CA GLU A 143 0.20 1.56 -7.66
C GLU A 143 -0.90 0.97 -8.54
N PHE A 144 -1.89 0.34 -7.90
CA PHE A 144 -3.09 -0.26 -8.48
C PHE A 144 -4.34 0.52 -8.03
N ILE A 145 -4.36 1.84 -8.28
CA ILE A 145 -5.47 2.72 -7.91
C ILE A 145 -5.88 3.56 -9.13
N PRO A 146 -7.08 3.34 -9.69
CA PRO A 146 -8.06 2.32 -9.31
C PRO A 146 -7.58 0.89 -9.61
N TYR A 147 -8.14 -0.09 -8.90
CA TYR A 147 -7.95 -1.50 -9.15
C TYR A 147 -9.15 -2.06 -9.91
N ASP A 148 -8.88 -2.73 -11.03
CA ASP A 148 -9.92 -3.32 -11.89
C ASP A 148 -10.16 -4.78 -11.47
N ARG A 149 -10.95 -4.94 -10.41
CA ARG A 149 -11.22 -6.24 -9.79
C ARG A 149 -11.97 -7.20 -10.71
N GLY A 150 -12.76 -6.69 -11.64
CA GLY A 150 -13.55 -7.50 -12.59
C GLY A 150 -12.76 -7.96 -13.80
N TYR A 151 -11.51 -7.54 -13.94
CA TYR A 151 -10.70 -7.91 -15.09
C TYR A 151 -10.08 -9.29 -14.90
N PHE A 152 -10.56 -10.24 -15.69
CA PHE A 152 -9.99 -11.56 -15.81
C PHE A 152 -9.27 -11.67 -17.17
N SER A 153 -8.01 -12.07 -17.16
CA SER A 153 -7.31 -12.43 -18.39
C SER A 153 -7.96 -13.69 -18.97
N ALA A 154 -8.21 -13.68 -20.28
CA ALA A 154 -8.87 -14.80 -20.98
C ALA A 154 -8.10 -16.13 -20.86
N ASP A 155 -6.81 -16.08 -20.58
CA ASP A 155 -5.93 -17.25 -20.42
C ASP A 155 -5.57 -17.57 -18.97
N TYR A 156 -6.22 -16.91 -18.00
CA TYR A 156 -6.01 -17.12 -16.55
C TYR A 156 -4.54 -17.04 -16.09
N THR A 157 -3.66 -16.44 -16.91
CA THR A 157 -2.22 -16.42 -16.60
C THR A 157 -1.81 -15.26 -15.71
N MET A 158 -2.69 -14.26 -15.52
CA MET A 158 -2.40 -13.06 -14.74
C MET A 158 -2.81 -13.15 -13.26
N VAL A 159 -2.55 -14.31 -12.64
CA VAL A 159 -2.87 -14.56 -11.23
C VAL A 159 -2.22 -13.52 -10.30
N TRP A 160 -1.06 -12.99 -10.68
CA TRP A 160 -0.39 -11.94 -9.93
C TRP A 160 -1.25 -10.67 -9.77
N TYR A 161 -1.99 -10.29 -10.82
CA TYR A 161 -2.86 -9.12 -10.78
C TYR A 161 -4.15 -9.40 -10.01
N SER A 162 -4.77 -10.57 -10.23
CA SER A 162 -5.97 -10.97 -9.50
C SER A 162 -5.72 -11.14 -7.99
N GLY A 163 -4.47 -11.37 -7.59
CA GLY A 163 -4.06 -11.41 -6.19
C GLY A 163 -3.85 -10.03 -5.54
N ILE A 164 -4.13 -8.92 -6.23
CA ILE A 164 -4.22 -7.59 -5.65
C ILE A 164 -5.63 -7.43 -5.09
N ASP A 165 -5.81 -7.65 -3.81
CA ASP A 165 -7.12 -7.82 -3.20
C ASP A 165 -7.89 -6.51 -3.03
N VAL A 166 -7.17 -5.40 -2.86
CA VAL A 166 -7.74 -4.05 -2.66
C VAL A 166 -6.99 -3.01 -3.51
N PRO A 167 -7.63 -1.84 -3.81
CA PRO A 167 -6.94 -0.72 -4.45
C PRO A 167 -5.75 -0.26 -3.60
N SER A 168 -4.55 -0.68 -3.96
CA SER A 168 -3.35 -0.56 -3.15
C SER A 168 -2.11 -0.20 -3.96
N GLY A 169 -0.99 -0.06 -3.29
CA GLY A 169 0.33 0.10 -3.91
C GLY A 169 1.42 -0.48 -3.04
N CYS A 170 2.59 -0.67 -3.63
CA CYS A 170 3.78 -1.15 -2.94
C CYS A 170 4.98 -0.27 -3.31
N ILE A 171 5.70 0.22 -2.31
CA ILE A 171 6.92 1.02 -2.45
C ILE A 171 8.10 0.16 -2.00
N TRP A 172 9.06 -0.08 -2.89
CA TRP A 172 10.26 -0.86 -2.58
C TRP A 172 11.51 -0.02 -2.33
N ASP A 173 11.46 1.27 -2.61
CA ASP A 173 12.47 2.24 -2.19
C ASP A 173 11.77 3.37 -1.43
N THR A 174 11.81 3.31 -0.10
CA THR A 174 11.11 4.26 0.77
C THR A 174 11.78 5.63 0.84
N SER A 175 12.95 5.82 0.22
CA SER A 175 13.58 7.13 0.09
C SER A 175 12.76 8.11 -0.76
N ILE A 176 11.82 7.61 -1.58
CA ILE A 176 10.89 8.44 -2.36
C ILE A 176 9.75 9.04 -1.54
N LEU A 177 9.60 8.63 -0.27
CA LEU A 177 8.55 9.17 0.59
C LEU A 177 8.81 10.63 0.91
N THR A 178 7.86 11.47 0.58
CA THR A 178 7.88 12.92 0.85
C THR A 178 7.18 13.27 2.16
N THR A 179 6.35 12.38 2.67
CA THR A 179 5.64 12.49 3.95
C THR A 179 5.58 11.12 4.60
N LYS A 180 5.89 11.08 5.91
CA LYS A 180 5.80 9.91 6.78
C LYS A 180 5.25 10.39 8.12
N GLN A 181 3.93 10.48 8.22
CA GLN A 181 3.29 10.94 9.45
C GLN A 181 2.65 9.77 10.16
N ILE A 182 3.00 9.54 11.42
CA ILE A 182 2.28 8.61 12.29
C ILE A 182 0.90 9.24 12.58
N ILE A 183 -0.15 8.50 12.28
CA ILE A 183 -1.54 8.91 12.52
C ILE A 183 -2.24 7.98 13.51
N ALA A 184 -1.67 6.80 13.76
CA ALA A 184 -2.04 5.97 14.90
C ALA A 184 -0.86 5.11 15.35
N GLU A 185 -0.83 4.81 16.64
CA GLU A 185 0.20 3.98 17.28
C GLU A 185 -0.43 3.07 18.32
N LEU A 186 0.04 1.81 18.40
CA LEU A 186 -0.37 0.87 19.44
C LEU A 186 0.42 1.16 20.73
N LYS A 187 -0.28 1.45 21.80
CA LYS A 187 0.23 1.62 23.17
C LYS A 187 -0.16 0.44 24.06
N GLU A 188 0.21 0.49 25.34
CA GLU A 188 -0.09 -0.58 26.31
C GLU A 188 -1.59 -0.84 26.47
N ASP A 189 -2.40 0.20 26.40
CA ASP A 189 -3.87 0.18 26.63
C ASP A 189 -4.70 0.10 25.33
N GLY A 190 -4.05 0.04 24.15
CA GLY A 190 -4.71 -0.03 22.85
C GLY A 190 -4.18 1.01 21.87
N TRP A 191 -4.89 1.19 20.77
CA TRP A 191 -4.49 2.13 19.73
C TRP A 191 -4.79 3.57 20.13
N GLU A 192 -3.83 4.44 19.87
CA GLU A 192 -3.93 5.89 19.97
C GLU A 192 -3.98 6.47 18.55
N VAL A 193 -5.04 7.27 18.25
CA VAL A 193 -5.23 7.92 16.95
C VAL A 193 -4.99 9.41 17.11
N TYR A 194 -4.03 9.94 16.36
CA TYR A 194 -3.69 11.37 16.32
C TYR A 194 -4.56 12.08 15.28
N ARG A 195 -5.27 13.11 15.69
CA ARG A 195 -6.14 13.94 14.85
C ARG A 195 -5.52 15.28 14.53
#